data_584451521991a33ffc695cabfa8f669a
#
_entry.id   584451521991a33ffc695cabfa8f669a
#
_cell.length_a   1.000
_cell.length_b   1.000
_cell.length_c   1.000
_cell.angle_alpha   90.00
_cell.angle_beta   90.00
_cell.angle_gamma   90.00
#
_symmetry.space_group_name_H-M   'P 1'
#
loop_
_entity.id
_entity.type
_entity.pdbx_description
1 polymer ?
#
loop_
_entity_poly.entity_id
_entity_poly.type
_entity_poly.pdbx_seq_one_letter_code
_entity_poly.pdbx_strand_id
1 'polypeptide(L)'
;AYRRQKIAQRLLAHTLIDAYHSGANSSFLEVRRSNQAAITLYQRFGYREVTVRRNYYKDNQEDAILMDLAPLNLENLKRFQ
;
A
#
# COMPACT_ATOMS: atom_id res chain seq x y z
N ALA A 1 -12.63 -1.63 14.17
CA ALA A 1 -11.23 -1.60 13.71
C ALA A 1 -10.88 -2.85 12.93
N TYR A 2 -11.19 -4.02 13.48
CA TYR A 2 -10.86 -5.29 12.82
C TYR A 2 -11.57 -5.45 11.47
N ARG A 3 -12.87 -5.11 11.43
CA ARG A 3 -13.64 -5.19 10.19
C ARG A 3 -13.13 -4.22 9.13
N ARG A 4 -12.74 -3.02 9.54
CA ARG A 4 -12.20 -2.01 8.63
C ARG A 4 -10.91 -2.48 7.99
N GLN A 5 -10.05 -3.14 8.77
CA GLN A 5 -8.81 -3.67 8.25
C GLN A 5 -9.05 -4.76 7.20
N LYS A 6 -10.03 -5.62 7.44
CA LYS A 6 -10.37 -6.66 6.45
C LYS A 6 -10.98 -6.08 5.18
N ILE A 7 -11.83 -5.07 5.31
CA ILE A 7 -12.41 -4.40 4.15
C ILE A 7 -11.31 -3.71 3.35
N ALA A 8 -10.42 -2.99 4.02
CA ALA A 8 -9.31 -2.31 3.36
C ALA A 8 -8.40 -3.33 2.65
N GLN A 9 -8.13 -4.45 3.31
CA GLN A 9 -7.31 -5.51 2.72
C GLN A 9 -7.93 -6.05 1.44
N ARG A 10 -9.22 -6.35 1.46
CA ARG A 10 -9.92 -6.86 0.27
C ARG A 10 -9.97 -5.84 -0.86
N LEU A 11 -10.23 -4.58 -0.53
CA LEU A 11 -10.26 -3.51 -1.53
C LEU A 11 -8.90 -3.34 -2.20
N LEU A 12 -7.84 -3.34 -1.40
CA LEU A 12 -6.49 -3.22 -1.95
C LEU A 12 -6.16 -4.43 -2.82
N ALA A 13 -6.50 -5.63 -2.37
CA ALA A 13 -6.25 -6.84 -3.15
C ALA A 13 -6.96 -6.77 -4.51
N HIS A 14 -8.23 -6.40 -4.52
CA HIS A 14 -8.98 -6.29 -5.78
C HIS A 14 -8.39 -5.23 -6.70
N THR A 15 -8.02 -4.08 -6.15
CA THR A 15 -7.41 -2.99 -6.93
C THR A 15 -6.11 -3.47 -7.59
N LEU A 16 -5.27 -4.15 -6.82
CA LEU A 16 -3.98 -4.62 -7.34
C LEU A 16 -4.14 -5.76 -8.33
N ILE A 17 -5.12 -6.63 -8.12
CA ILE A 17 -5.42 -7.70 -9.08
C ILE A 17 -5.90 -7.11 -10.41
N ASP A 18 -6.78 -6.11 -10.34
CA ASP A 18 -7.24 -5.42 -11.53
C ASP A 18 -6.07 -4.75 -12.25
N ALA A 19 -5.18 -4.11 -11.51
CA ALA A 19 -3.99 -3.49 -12.08
C ALA A 19 -3.10 -4.54 -12.76
N TYR A 20 -2.92 -5.69 -12.11
CA TYR A 20 -2.14 -6.78 -12.68
C TYR A 20 -2.73 -7.23 -14.03
N HIS A 21 -4.03 -7.44 -14.07
CA HIS A 21 -4.69 -7.86 -15.32
C HIS A 21 -4.64 -6.78 -16.39
N SER A 22 -4.47 -5.53 -16.01
CA SER A 22 -4.31 -4.42 -16.96
C SER A 22 -2.87 -4.23 -17.41
N GLY A 23 -1.95 -5.10 -16.96
CA GLY A 23 -0.57 -5.06 -17.40
C GLY A 23 0.41 -4.38 -16.46
N ALA A 24 -0.04 -3.95 -15.26
CA ALA A 24 0.85 -3.33 -14.30
C ALA A 24 1.81 -4.35 -13.70
N ASN A 25 3.06 -3.97 -13.56
CA ASN A 25 4.09 -4.81 -12.94
C ASN A 25 4.39 -4.44 -11.50
N SER A 26 4.00 -3.25 -11.08
CA SER A 26 4.31 -2.73 -9.76
C SER A 26 3.26 -1.75 -9.30
N SER A 27 3.29 -1.46 -8.01
CA SER A 27 2.45 -0.44 -7.40
C SER A 27 3.31 0.44 -6.53
N PHE A 28 3.07 1.74 -6.61
CA PHE A 28 3.80 2.74 -5.85
C PHE A 28 2.81 3.63 -5.15
N LEU A 29 3.07 3.96 -3.89
CA LEU A 29 2.18 4.81 -3.11
C LEU A 29 2.94 5.68 -2.13
N GLU A 30 2.24 6.70 -1.62
CA GLU A 30 2.73 7.56 -0.57
C GLU A 30 1.78 7.44 0.62
N VAL A 31 2.33 7.42 1.81
CA VAL A 31 1.55 7.29 3.05
C VAL A 31 2.13 8.22 4.11
N ARG A 32 1.25 8.83 4.91
CA ARG A 32 1.69 9.65 6.04
C ARG A 32 2.40 8.78 7.06
N ARG A 33 3.49 9.30 7.60
CA ARG A 33 4.28 8.59 8.60
C ARG A 33 3.43 8.15 9.80
N SER A 34 2.47 8.96 10.19
CA SER A 34 1.61 8.66 11.35
C SER A 34 0.56 7.60 11.07
N ASN A 35 0.31 7.26 9.81
CA ASN A 35 -0.73 6.30 9.45
C ASN A 35 -0.22 4.86 9.57
N GLN A 36 -0.04 4.40 10.82
CA GLN A 36 0.52 3.08 11.08
C GLN A 36 -0.37 1.95 10.59
N ALA A 37 -1.68 2.12 10.64
CA ALA A 37 -2.61 1.10 10.15
C ALA A 37 -2.40 0.85 8.66
N ALA A 38 -2.27 1.92 7.87
CA ALA A 38 -2.02 1.81 6.44
C ALA A 38 -0.65 1.21 6.16
N ILE A 39 0.39 1.67 6.86
CA ILE A 39 1.75 1.16 6.68
C ILE A 39 1.78 -0.35 6.95
N THR A 40 1.15 -0.79 8.04
CA THR A 40 1.09 -2.21 8.38
C THR A 40 0.37 -3.02 7.29
N LEU A 41 -0.74 -2.48 6.78
CA LEU A 41 -1.48 -3.12 5.70
C LEU A 41 -0.60 -3.30 4.45
N TYR A 42 0.08 -2.23 4.04
CA TYR A 42 0.93 -2.29 2.86
C TYR A 42 2.09 -3.26 3.05
N GLN A 43 2.69 -3.27 4.24
CA GLN A 43 3.77 -4.20 4.53
C GLN A 43 3.32 -5.66 4.46
N ARG A 44 2.08 -5.96 4.86
CA ARG A 44 1.54 -7.31 4.72
C ARG A 44 1.47 -7.74 3.26
N PHE A 45 1.17 -6.82 2.36
CA PHE A 45 1.12 -7.11 0.94
C PHE A 45 2.51 -7.27 0.32
N GLY A 46 3.55 -6.85 1.05
CA GLY A 46 4.91 -6.91 0.57
C GLY A 46 5.49 -5.58 0.11
N TYR A 47 4.76 -4.48 0.32
CA TYR A 47 5.31 -3.16 0.02
C TYR A 47 6.53 -2.89 0.88
N ARG A 48 7.52 -2.24 0.30
CA ARG A 48 8.74 -1.84 0.99
C ARG A 48 8.91 -0.35 0.92
N GLU A 49 9.50 0.22 1.98
CA GLU A 49 9.84 1.63 2.00
C GLU A 49 10.96 1.89 1.01
N VAL A 50 10.75 2.88 0.14
CA VAL A 50 11.75 3.30 -0.85
C VAL A 50 12.49 4.52 -0.37
N THR A 51 11.75 5.53 0.06
CA THR A 51 12.33 6.76 0.57
C THR A 51 11.31 7.53 1.40
N VAL A 52 11.76 8.59 2.02
CA VAL A 52 10.91 9.46 2.84
C VAL A 52 11.03 10.88 2.29
N ARG A 53 9.90 11.53 2.06
CA ARG A 53 9.86 12.96 1.72
C ARG A 53 9.54 13.74 2.98
N ARG A 54 10.48 14.54 3.44
CA ARG A 54 10.31 15.28 4.68
C ARG A 54 9.37 16.44 4.49
N ASN A 55 8.50 16.65 5.47
CA ASN A 55 7.55 17.76 5.52
C ASN A 55 6.68 17.86 4.26
N TYR A 56 6.34 16.71 3.69
CA TYR A 56 5.61 16.63 2.42
C TYR A 56 4.17 17.12 2.56
N TYR A 57 3.51 16.75 3.66
CA TYR A 57 2.13 17.17 3.93
C TYR A 57 2.13 18.53 4.62
N LYS A 58 1.53 19.53 3.97
CA LYS A 58 1.61 20.92 4.43
C LYS A 58 0.79 21.22 5.66
N ASP A 59 -0.28 20.46 5.87
CA ASP A 59 -1.21 20.72 6.99
C ASP A 59 -0.54 20.57 8.36
N ASN A 60 0.38 19.64 8.51
CA ASN A 60 1.08 19.40 9.79
C ASN A 60 2.57 19.16 9.60
N GLN A 61 3.09 19.43 8.40
CA GLN A 61 4.49 19.22 8.06
C GLN A 61 4.97 17.79 8.29
N GLU A 62 4.05 16.85 8.10
CA GLU A 62 4.35 15.44 8.29
C GLU A 62 5.09 14.86 7.10
N ASP A 63 5.98 13.91 7.38
CA ASP A 63 6.72 13.20 6.34
C ASP A 63 5.81 12.27 5.56
N ALA A 64 6.10 12.08 4.29
CA ALA A 64 5.51 11.04 3.46
C ALA A 64 6.50 9.89 3.33
N ILE A 65 6.01 8.68 3.57
CA ILE A 65 6.77 7.47 3.31
C ILE A 65 6.37 6.96 1.95
N LEU A 66 7.33 6.78 1.07
CA LEU A 66 7.11 6.25 -0.27
C LEU A 66 7.39 4.76 -0.25
N MET A 67 6.42 3.99 -0.71
CA MET A 67 6.50 2.53 -0.67
C MET A 67 6.22 1.95 -2.04
N ASP A 68 6.83 0.82 -2.36
CA ASP A 68 6.54 0.12 -3.59
C ASP A 68 6.35 -1.38 -3.37
N LEU A 69 5.63 -1.97 -4.30
CA LEU A 69 5.43 -3.42 -4.39
C LEU A 69 5.76 -3.83 -5.80
N ALA A 70 6.85 -4.56 -5.98
CA ALA A 70 7.31 -5.01 -7.28
C ALA A 70 8.08 -6.32 -7.15
N PRO A 71 7.82 -7.28 -8.03
CA PRO A 71 6.74 -7.29 -9.02
C PRO A 71 5.39 -7.61 -8.38
N LEU A 72 4.31 -7.26 -9.06
CA LEU A 72 2.98 -7.72 -8.66
C LEU A 72 2.88 -9.23 -8.91
N ASN A 73 2.44 -9.97 -7.91
CA ASN A 73 2.34 -11.42 -7.98
C ASN A 73 0.89 -11.82 -7.72
N LEU A 74 0.23 -12.37 -8.74
CA LEU A 74 -1.19 -12.67 -8.66
C LEU A 74 -1.52 -13.66 -7.55
N GLU A 75 -0.73 -14.70 -7.38
CA GLU A 75 -0.97 -15.68 -6.33
C GLU A 75 -0.90 -15.06 -4.94
N ASN A 76 0.09 -14.19 -4.74
CA ASN A 76 0.23 -13.48 -3.47
C ASN A 76 -0.97 -12.57 -3.22
N LEU A 77 -1.43 -11.87 -4.26
CA LEU A 77 -2.57 -10.95 -4.12
C LEU A 77 -3.87 -11.71 -3.82
N LYS A 78 -4.04 -12.88 -4.40
CA LYS A 78 -5.24 -13.70 -4.16
C LYS A 78 -5.36 -14.15 -2.71
N ARG A 79 -4.27 -14.23 -1.98
CA ARG A 79 -4.30 -14.59 -0.56
C ARG A 79 -5.08 -13.59 0.28
N PHE A 80 -5.24 -12.37 -0.20
CA PHE A 80 -5.88 -11.29 0.54
C PHE A 80 -7.30 -11.00 0.08
N GLN A 81 -7.82 -11.78 -0.84
CA GLN A 81 -9.20 -11.60 -1.32
C GLN A 81 -10.25 -11.91 -0.27
#